data_89d226471750ef7662c95aecb9dc035b
#
_entry.id   89d226471750ef7662c95aecb9dc035b
#
_cell.length_a   1.000
_cell.length_b   1.000
_cell.length_c   1.000
_cell.angle_alpha   90.00
_cell.angle_beta   90.00
_cell.angle_gamma   90.00
#
_symmetry.space_group_name_H-M   'P 1'
#
loop_
_entity.id
_entity.type
_entity.pdbx_description
1 polymer ?
#
loop_
_entity_poly.entity_id
_entity_poly.type
_entity_poly.pdbx_seq_one_letter_code
_entity_poly.pdbx_strand_id
1 'polypeptide(L)'
;MTHPIKAAITVGEPNWAPLELVLPARELEAFMYMGRSGEIELYKHCITRRYLNISADGQRFYRYSDGTYVEVTKAVALDHVRNRDQ
;
A
#
# COMPACT_ATOMS: atom_id res chain seq x y z
N MET A 1 6.20 -21.48 11.53
CA MET A 1 6.36 -20.69 11.48
C MET A 1 6.09 -19.82 10.56
N THR A 2 5.81 -19.24 10.65
CA THR A 2 5.41 -18.58 9.80
C THR A 2 5.87 -17.31 9.69
N HIS A 3 6.25 -16.94 9.00
CA HIS A 3 6.63 -15.82 8.91
C HIS A 3 6.00 -15.08 8.11
N PRO A 4 5.57 -14.49 8.33
CA PRO A 4 4.74 -13.74 7.71
C PRO A 4 5.38 -13.13 6.63
N ILE A 5 5.04 -12.82 6.07
CA ILE A 5 5.31 -12.24 5.09
C ILE A 5 6.39 -11.45 4.97
N LYS A 6 7.01 -11.22 5.80
CA LYS A 6 7.91 -10.48 5.69
C LYS A 6 8.58 -10.55 4.51
N ALA A 7 8.76 -11.29 4.03
CA ALA A 7 9.51 -11.34 3.05
C ALA A 7 9.09 -11.31 1.78
N ALA A 8 8.14 -11.63 1.51
CA ALA A 8 7.82 -11.95 0.27
C ALA A 8 7.42 -10.85 -0.62
N ILE A 9 8.15 -9.90 -0.87
CA ILE A 9 7.80 -8.87 -1.80
C ILE A 9 8.24 -9.27 -3.18
N THR A 10 7.30 -9.36 -4.10
CA THR A 10 7.58 -9.71 -5.48
C THR A 10 7.34 -8.47 -6.31
N VAL A 11 8.29 -8.10 -7.14
CA VAL A 11 8.14 -6.98 -8.01
C VAL A 11 7.91 -7.49 -9.40
N GLY A 12 6.75 -7.34 -9.92
CA GLY A 12 6.47 -7.78 -11.27
C GLY A 12 5.84 -6.63 -11.99
N GLU A 13 4.90 -6.91 -12.88
CA GLU A 13 4.25 -5.84 -13.57
C GLU A 13 3.43 -5.06 -12.60
N PRO A 14 3.47 -3.74 -12.67
CA PRO A 14 2.70 -2.93 -11.75
C PRO A 14 1.20 -3.16 -11.91
N ASN A 15 0.49 -3.17 -10.81
CA ASN A 15 -0.95 -3.27 -10.83
C ASN A 15 -1.48 -1.99 -10.19
N TRP A 16 -1.98 -1.08 -11.01
CA TRP A 16 -2.46 0.20 -10.50
C TRP A 16 -3.97 0.20 -10.23
N ALA A 17 -4.65 -0.87 -10.57
CA ALA A 17 -6.10 -0.92 -10.43
C ALA A 17 -6.60 -0.64 -9.01
N PRO A 18 -6.02 -1.23 -7.96
CA PRO A 18 -6.52 -0.92 -6.62
C PRO A 18 -6.36 0.55 -6.28
N LEU A 19 -5.24 1.15 -6.67
CA LEU A 19 -5.01 2.54 -6.35
C LEU A 19 -5.98 3.43 -7.11
N GLU A 20 -6.29 3.07 -8.34
CA GLU A 20 -7.23 3.84 -9.14
C GLU A 20 -8.63 3.81 -8.57
N LEU A 21 -8.98 2.78 -7.83
CA LEU A 21 -10.29 2.72 -7.22
C LEU A 21 -10.39 3.62 -6.00
N VAL A 22 -9.26 3.97 -5.42
CA VAL A 22 -9.23 4.66 -4.16
C VAL A 22 -8.94 6.15 -4.30
N LEU A 23 -8.12 6.52 -5.27
CA LEU A 23 -7.65 7.89 -5.38
C LEU A 23 -8.01 8.49 -6.72
N PRO A 24 -8.20 9.80 -6.76
CA PRO A 24 -8.45 10.45 -8.04
C PRO A 24 -7.21 10.41 -8.91
N ALA A 25 -7.43 10.46 -10.20
CA ALA A 25 -6.34 10.30 -11.16
C ALA A 25 -5.16 11.23 -10.89
N ARG A 26 -5.44 12.47 -10.48
CA ARG A 26 -4.35 13.41 -10.29
C ARG A 26 -3.44 13.04 -9.14
N GLU A 27 -3.88 12.19 -8.22
CA GLU A 27 -3.02 11.80 -7.12
C GLU A 27 -2.21 10.56 -7.44
N LEU A 28 -2.55 9.86 -8.50
CA LEU A 28 -1.82 8.63 -8.80
C LEU A 28 -0.36 8.90 -9.13
N GLU A 29 -0.08 10.05 -9.71
CA GLU A 29 1.28 10.34 -10.10
C GLU A 29 2.20 10.53 -8.92
N ALA A 30 1.66 10.68 -7.73
CA ALA A 30 2.49 10.84 -6.56
C ALA A 30 2.96 9.52 -5.98
N PHE A 31 2.56 8.41 -6.59
CA PHE A 31 2.90 7.11 -6.05
C PHE A 31 3.81 6.29 -6.96
N MET A 32 4.64 5.45 -6.36
CA MET A 32 5.46 4.52 -7.07
C MET A 32 4.98 3.13 -6.71
N TYR A 33 4.98 2.22 -7.69
CA TYR A 33 4.58 0.85 -7.41
C TYR A 33 5.78 0.12 -6.83
N MET A 34 5.61 -0.47 -5.66
CA MET A 34 6.72 -1.09 -4.96
C MET A 34 6.66 -2.61 -4.97
N GLY A 35 5.69 -3.20 -5.65
CA GLY A 35 5.58 -4.65 -5.71
C GLY A 35 4.37 -5.13 -4.92
N ARG A 36 4.35 -6.40 -4.62
CA ARG A 36 3.25 -6.96 -3.86
C ARG A 36 3.75 -7.96 -2.84
N SER A 37 2.97 -8.13 -1.79
CA SER A 37 3.26 -9.11 -0.79
C SER A 37 1.99 -9.92 -0.64
N GLY A 38 1.99 -11.14 -1.16
CA GLY A 38 0.80 -11.97 -1.21
C GLY A 38 -0.24 -11.27 -2.07
N GLU A 39 -1.39 -10.97 -1.51
CA GLU A 39 -2.43 -10.31 -2.26
C GLU A 39 -2.49 -8.83 -1.98
N ILE A 40 -1.46 -8.27 -1.41
CA ILE A 40 -1.43 -6.85 -1.07
C ILE A 40 -0.52 -6.12 -2.03
N GLU A 41 -1.06 -5.11 -2.70
CA GLU A 41 -0.27 -4.30 -3.63
C GLU A 41 0.32 -3.14 -2.84
N LEU A 42 1.57 -2.82 -3.09
CA LEU A 42 2.31 -1.87 -2.29
C LEU A 42 2.62 -0.62 -3.11
N TYR A 43 2.21 0.53 -2.60
CA TYR A 43 2.46 1.80 -3.29
C TYR A 43 3.13 2.76 -2.31
N LYS A 44 4.14 3.49 -2.76
CA LYS A 44 4.86 4.40 -1.90
C LYS A 44 4.69 5.82 -2.38
N HIS A 45 4.31 6.71 -1.49
CA HIS A 45 4.12 8.11 -1.85
C HIS A 45 5.49 8.77 -2.02
N CYS A 46 5.67 9.47 -3.12
CA CYS A 46 6.97 10.04 -3.44
C CYS A 46 7.41 11.11 -2.46
N ILE A 47 6.46 11.86 -1.93
CA ILE A 47 6.81 12.95 -1.03
C ILE A 47 6.84 12.54 0.42
N THR A 48 5.81 11.88 0.92
CA THR A 48 5.77 11.50 2.32
C THR A 48 6.64 10.29 2.58
N ARG A 49 6.92 9.54 1.53
CA ARG A 49 7.72 8.33 1.60
C ARG A 49 7.02 7.24 2.39
N ARG A 50 5.74 7.33 2.58
CA ARG A 50 4.98 6.32 3.30
C ARG A 50 4.23 5.44 2.34
N TYR A 51 3.88 4.25 2.80
CA TYR A 51 3.25 3.25 1.96
C TYR A 51 1.74 3.25 2.10
N LEU A 52 1.08 3.02 0.99
CA LEU A 52 -0.34 2.74 0.98
C LEU A 52 -0.46 1.32 0.45
N ASN A 53 -0.92 0.41 1.27
CA ASN A 53 -0.97 -1.01 0.94
C ASN A 53 -2.42 -1.44 0.79
N ILE A 54 -2.79 -1.93 -0.37
CA ILE A 54 -4.18 -2.19 -0.69
C ILE A 54 -4.31 -3.60 -1.24
N SER A 55 -5.36 -4.30 -0.85
CA SER A 55 -5.58 -5.63 -1.40
C SER A 55 -5.81 -5.54 -2.90
N ALA A 56 -5.57 -6.61 -3.60
CA ALA A 56 -5.68 -6.60 -5.06
C ALA A 56 -7.06 -6.20 -5.54
N ASP A 57 -8.11 -6.45 -4.75
CA ASP A 57 -9.45 -6.09 -5.15
C ASP A 57 -9.82 -4.68 -4.71
N GLY A 58 -8.93 -3.96 -4.06
CA GLY A 58 -9.17 -2.58 -3.67
C GLY A 58 -10.05 -2.41 -2.45
N GLN A 59 -10.41 -3.50 -1.77
CA GLN A 59 -11.39 -3.42 -0.70
C GLN A 59 -10.80 -3.34 0.69
N ARG A 60 -9.56 -3.73 0.88
CA ARG A 60 -8.95 -3.76 2.21
C ARG A 60 -7.65 -3.01 2.20
N PHE A 61 -7.33 -2.38 3.34
CA PHE A 61 -6.14 -1.56 3.47
C PHE A 61 -5.30 -2.07 4.62
N TYR A 62 -3.99 -1.95 4.52
CA TYR A 62 -3.11 -2.53 5.51
C TYR A 62 -1.98 -1.59 5.89
N ARG A 63 -1.45 -1.75 7.08
CA ARG A 63 -0.24 -1.07 7.51
C ARG A 63 0.79 -2.11 7.85
N TYR A 64 2.04 -1.85 7.49
CA TYR A 64 3.10 -2.75 7.83
C TYR A 64 3.54 -2.41 9.25
N SER A 65 3.59 -3.40 10.10
CA SER A 65 3.94 -3.18 11.49
C SER A 65 4.67 -4.40 12.00
N ASP A 66 5.93 -4.19 12.42
CA ASP A 66 6.66 -5.29 13.02
C ASP A 66 6.69 -6.53 12.20
N GLY A 67 6.91 -6.42 10.95
CA GLY A 67 7.06 -7.59 10.09
C GLY A 67 5.77 -8.18 9.56
N THR A 68 4.64 -7.58 9.85
CA THR A 68 3.39 -8.09 9.34
C THR A 68 2.52 -6.97 8.80
N TYR A 69 1.51 -7.34 8.04
CA TYR A 69 0.55 -6.38 7.53
C TYR A 69 -0.72 -6.51 8.37
N VAL A 70 -1.15 -5.39 8.94
CA VAL A 70 -2.32 -5.36 9.79
C VAL A 70 -3.41 -4.58 9.09
N GLU A 71 -4.60 -5.12 9.04
CA GLU A 71 -5.68 -4.45 8.32
C GLU A 71 -6.13 -3.21 9.08
N VAL A 72 -6.36 -2.12 8.35
CA VAL A 72 -6.81 -0.87 8.92
C VAL A 72 -7.94 -0.33 8.06
N THR A 73 -8.59 0.72 8.49
CA THR A 73 -9.66 1.29 7.68
C THR A 73 -9.06 2.13 6.57
N LYS A 74 -9.88 2.40 5.56
CA LYS A 74 -9.44 3.24 4.46
C LYS A 74 -9.03 4.61 4.97
N ALA A 75 -9.81 5.17 5.90
CA ALA A 75 -9.51 6.50 6.41
C ALA A 75 -8.16 6.54 7.12
N VAL A 76 -7.86 5.52 7.89
CA VAL A 76 -6.59 5.45 8.60
C VAL A 76 -5.45 5.31 7.59
N ALA A 77 -5.63 4.49 6.59
CA ALA A 77 -4.58 4.26 5.60
C ALA A 77 -4.28 5.54 4.81
N LEU A 78 -5.32 6.23 4.38
CA LEU A 78 -5.11 7.44 3.59
C LEU A 78 -4.52 8.56 4.44
N ASP A 79 -4.94 8.67 5.69
CA ASP A 79 -4.39 9.69 6.55
C ASP A 79 -2.90 9.43 6.77
N HIS A 80 -2.53 8.19 6.96
CA HIS A 80 -1.13 7.83 7.19
C HIS A 80 -0.27 8.21 5.99
N VAL A 81 -0.71 7.89 4.79
CA VAL A 81 0.13 8.09 3.63
C VAL A 81 0.23 9.56 3.23
N ARG A 82 -0.77 10.35 3.58
CA ARG A 82 -0.75 11.76 3.20
C ARG A 82 -0.07 12.67 4.19
N ASN A 83 0.10 12.19 5.42
CA ASN A 83 0.56 13.07 6.46
C ASN A 83 2.04 13.02 6.62
N ARG A 84 2.75 14.02 6.20
CA ARG A 84 4.18 13.91 6.24
C ARG A 84 4.77 14.36 7.54
N ASP A 85 4.06 14.89 8.43
CA ASP A 85 4.61 15.24 9.64
C ASP A 85 4.43 14.35 10.70
N GLN A 86 4.56 13.18 10.58
CA GLN A 86 4.40 12.30 11.67
C GLN A 86 5.67 11.79 12.14
#